data_a91ce7f6bf4f353d9233b663502ab804
#
_entry.id   a91ce7f6bf4f353d9233b663502ab804
#
_cell.length_a   1.000
_cell.length_b   1.000
_cell.length_c   1.000
_cell.angle_alpha   90.00
_cell.angle_beta   90.00
_cell.angle_gamma   90.00
#
_symmetry.space_group_name_H-M   'P 1'
#
loop_
_entity.id
_entity.type
_entity.pdbx_description
1 polymer ?
#
loop_
_entity_poly.entity_id
_entity_poly.type
_entity_poly.pdbx_seq_one_letter_code
_entity_poly.pdbx_strand_id
1 'polypeptide(L)'
;ELGTMEDLAALAGDCHDRGIALCLDFVMNHTSEDHEWARRAREGDPTDMARYFIYDNWVVPDEYERTVPQVFPTTAPGNFSWCEAMHKVVMTTFWPYQWDLNYANPMVFNDMTDNMLFLCNQGVDIIRLDAVPYIWKSLGTNCRNLPQVHSLVRMMRMACEIVCPGTLLLGEVVMAPDKVVPYFGSVYKPECHLLYNVTTMASIWHTVATRDVRLLRNQLEQVFALPGQYTFLNYLRCHDDIGWGLDYDFLGQFGQTEIPHKKYLNDYLTGKWPGSPARGELYNDDPRLGDARLCGTTASLCGVQTALADENPAALEQALTLDIALHALMFTLSGVPVLYSGDEIAQLNDDTYHNDPLKAGDSRYLHRGDMDWSAAEKRSDGATPQGRM
;
A
#
# COMPACT_ATOMS: atom_id res chain seq x y z
N GLU A 1 6.03 3.09 21.09
CA GLU A 1 6.24 4.51 20.68
C GLU A 1 4.93 5.28 20.61
N LEU A 2 3.81 4.65 20.19
CA LEU A 2 2.51 5.30 20.05
C LEU A 2 1.62 5.19 21.29
N GLY A 3 1.98 4.35 22.26
CA GLY A 3 1.21 4.10 23.47
C GLY A 3 1.30 2.65 23.94
N THR A 4 0.40 2.28 24.85
CA THR A 4 0.26 0.95 25.43
C THR A 4 -0.94 0.21 24.84
N MET A 5 -1.15 -1.05 25.20
CA MET A 5 -2.36 -1.79 24.82
C MET A 5 -3.62 -1.24 25.51
N GLU A 6 -3.46 -0.69 26.70
CA GLU A 6 -4.53 0.03 27.41
C GLU A 6 -4.95 1.30 26.66
N ASP A 7 -3.97 2.04 26.09
CA ASP A 7 -4.28 3.22 25.26
C ASP A 7 -5.01 2.83 23.97
N LEU A 8 -4.63 1.68 23.35
CA LEU A 8 -5.33 1.16 22.17
C LEU A 8 -6.79 0.78 22.52
N ALA A 9 -7.00 0.07 23.62
CA ALA A 9 -8.34 -0.30 24.05
C ALA A 9 -9.20 0.93 24.39
N ALA A 10 -8.60 1.96 25.03
CA ALA A 10 -9.26 3.23 25.30
C ALA A 10 -9.63 3.96 24.00
N LEU A 11 -8.72 4.03 23.03
CA LEU A 11 -8.97 4.62 21.71
C LEU A 11 -10.11 3.89 20.97
N ALA A 12 -10.11 2.55 20.99
CA ALA A 12 -11.18 1.76 20.39
C ALA A 12 -12.54 2.09 21.03
N GLY A 13 -12.60 2.16 22.37
CA GLY A 13 -13.81 2.58 23.09
C GLY A 13 -14.28 3.97 22.70
N ASP A 14 -13.37 4.95 22.65
CA ASP A 14 -13.67 6.31 22.23
C ASP A 14 -14.17 6.41 20.78
N CYS A 15 -13.66 5.58 19.89
CA CYS A 15 -14.14 5.46 18.51
C CYS A 15 -15.56 4.89 18.49
N HIS A 16 -15.80 3.78 19.18
CA HIS A 16 -17.11 3.10 19.24
C HIS A 16 -18.19 4.00 19.82
N ASP A 17 -17.90 4.77 20.86
CA ASP A 17 -18.84 5.74 21.47
C ASP A 17 -19.27 6.83 20.47
N ARG A 18 -18.47 7.05 19.41
CA ARG A 18 -18.76 7.99 18.32
C ARG A 18 -19.30 7.33 17.06
N GLY A 19 -19.51 6.00 17.08
CA GLY A 19 -19.94 5.22 15.91
C GLY A 19 -18.84 5.06 14.84
N ILE A 20 -17.56 5.11 15.24
CA ILE A 20 -16.40 4.98 14.36
C ILE A 20 -15.79 3.59 14.56
N ALA A 21 -15.62 2.85 13.47
CA ALA A 21 -14.88 1.58 13.46
C ALA A 21 -13.38 1.82 13.36
N LEU A 22 -12.59 1.10 14.14
CA LEU A 22 -11.13 1.19 14.14
C LEU A 22 -10.52 0.15 13.18
N CYS A 23 -9.73 0.62 12.22
CA CYS A 23 -8.91 -0.22 11.35
C CYS A 23 -7.45 -0.18 11.81
N LEU A 24 -6.84 -1.36 12.02
CA LEU A 24 -5.43 -1.45 12.41
C LEU A 24 -4.66 -2.32 11.43
N ASP A 25 -3.43 -1.90 11.15
CA ASP A 25 -2.50 -2.64 10.29
C ASP A 25 -1.96 -3.90 10.99
N PHE A 26 -1.84 -4.99 10.23
CA PHE A 26 -1.31 -6.26 10.67
C PHE A 26 -0.32 -6.81 9.66
N VAL A 27 0.96 -6.61 9.92
CA VAL A 27 2.05 -7.03 9.05
C VAL A 27 2.23 -8.55 9.16
N MET A 28 1.88 -9.26 8.09
CA MET A 28 1.89 -10.73 8.07
C MET A 28 3.18 -11.33 7.53
N ASN A 29 3.78 -10.67 6.54
CA ASN A 29 4.88 -11.28 5.78
C ASN A 29 6.18 -11.36 6.57
N HIS A 30 6.44 -10.42 7.46
CA HIS A 30 7.75 -10.26 8.13
C HIS A 30 7.62 -9.63 9.51
N THR A 31 8.70 -9.69 10.27
CA THR A 31 8.89 -8.86 11.46
C THR A 31 10.12 -7.98 11.32
N SER A 32 10.23 -6.95 12.15
CA SER A 32 11.51 -6.24 12.31
C SER A 32 12.59 -7.20 12.83
N GLU A 33 13.85 -6.96 12.46
CA GLU A 33 15.00 -7.63 13.06
C GLU A 33 15.15 -7.37 14.57
N ASP A 34 14.48 -6.32 15.09
CA ASP A 34 14.40 -6.00 16.52
C ASP A 34 13.23 -6.68 17.25
N HIS A 35 12.37 -7.39 16.52
CA HIS A 35 11.31 -8.19 17.12
C HIS A 35 11.89 -9.26 18.05
N GLU A 36 11.19 -9.60 19.12
CA GLU A 36 11.64 -10.56 20.12
C GLU A 36 12.06 -11.90 19.51
N TRP A 37 11.28 -12.42 18.54
CA TRP A 37 11.62 -13.67 17.84
C TRP A 37 12.93 -13.54 17.05
N ALA A 38 13.14 -12.44 16.35
CA ALA A 38 14.35 -12.20 15.56
C ALA A 38 15.58 -12.03 16.46
N ARG A 39 15.42 -11.38 17.63
CA ARG A 39 16.49 -11.25 18.62
C ARG A 39 16.91 -12.61 19.19
N ARG A 40 15.93 -13.46 19.59
CA ARG A 40 16.21 -14.81 20.09
C ARG A 40 16.79 -15.73 19.01
N ALA A 41 16.33 -15.59 17.77
CA ALA A 41 16.92 -16.30 16.63
C ALA A 41 18.42 -15.93 16.45
N ARG A 42 18.76 -14.63 16.58
CA ARG A 42 20.17 -14.17 16.55
C ARG A 42 21.02 -14.74 17.70
N GLU A 43 20.41 -15.00 18.84
CA GLU A 43 21.06 -15.64 20.00
C GLU A 43 21.19 -17.17 19.84
N GLY A 44 20.63 -17.73 18.76
CA GLY A 44 20.75 -19.15 18.41
C GLY A 44 19.60 -20.01 18.91
N ASP A 45 18.46 -19.43 19.32
CA ASP A 45 17.28 -20.23 19.70
C ASP A 45 16.74 -20.97 18.47
N PRO A 46 16.72 -22.31 18.45
CA PRO A 46 16.33 -23.08 17.28
C PRO A 46 14.84 -22.94 16.94
N THR A 47 14.00 -22.67 17.92
CA THR A 47 12.55 -22.49 17.75
C THR A 47 12.28 -21.20 17.01
N ASP A 48 12.92 -20.11 17.44
CA ASP A 48 12.75 -18.81 16.82
C ASP A 48 13.48 -18.71 15.47
N MET A 49 14.63 -19.39 15.31
CA MET A 49 15.26 -19.54 13.99
C MET A 49 14.33 -20.22 12.96
N ALA A 50 13.56 -21.23 13.38
CA ALA A 50 12.64 -21.94 12.51
C ALA A 50 11.41 -21.10 12.07
N ARG A 51 11.20 -19.92 12.66
CA ARG A 51 10.14 -18.97 12.26
C ARG A 51 10.48 -18.19 11.00
N TYR A 52 11.76 -18.17 10.62
CA TYR A 52 12.27 -17.38 9.50
C TYR A 52 12.92 -18.27 8.44
N PHE A 53 13.17 -17.72 7.26
CA PHE A 53 13.98 -18.35 6.24
C PHE A 53 15.43 -17.95 6.45
N ILE A 54 16.20 -18.83 7.11
CA ILE A 54 17.60 -18.62 7.48
C ILE A 54 18.46 -19.73 6.86
N TYR A 55 19.56 -19.35 6.20
CA TYR A 55 20.45 -20.25 5.47
C TYR A 55 21.90 -20.07 5.89
N ASP A 56 22.68 -21.15 5.87
CA ASP A 56 24.11 -21.12 6.26
C ASP A 56 25.00 -20.41 5.23
N ASN A 57 24.53 -20.31 3.98
CA ASN A 57 25.27 -19.73 2.87
C ASN A 57 24.32 -19.29 1.76
N TRP A 58 24.87 -18.72 0.68
CA TRP A 58 24.13 -18.15 -0.45
C TRP A 58 23.61 -19.17 -1.48
N VAL A 59 23.90 -20.48 -1.36
CA VAL A 59 23.53 -21.49 -2.38
C VAL A 59 22.03 -21.52 -2.63
N VAL A 60 21.21 -21.68 -1.59
CA VAL A 60 19.73 -21.68 -1.71
C VAL A 60 19.17 -20.28 -1.96
N PRO A 61 19.64 -19.22 -1.28
CA PRO A 61 19.28 -17.84 -1.63
C PRO A 61 19.49 -17.50 -3.10
N ASP A 62 20.62 -17.84 -3.72
CA ASP A 62 20.89 -17.58 -5.13
C ASP A 62 19.94 -18.33 -6.07
N GLU A 63 19.41 -19.48 -5.65
CA GLU A 63 18.37 -20.18 -6.42
C GLU A 63 17.04 -19.45 -6.36
N TYR A 64 16.65 -18.88 -5.21
CA TYR A 64 15.47 -18.03 -5.09
C TYR A 64 15.59 -16.76 -5.94
N GLU A 65 16.74 -16.09 -5.92
CA GLU A 65 16.99 -14.85 -6.70
C GLU A 65 16.78 -15.04 -8.22
N ARG A 66 16.88 -16.26 -8.74
CA ARG A 66 16.61 -16.56 -10.15
C ARG A 66 15.13 -16.44 -10.54
N THR A 67 14.21 -16.59 -9.59
CA THR A 67 12.77 -16.69 -9.87
C THR A 67 11.94 -15.68 -9.11
N VAL A 68 12.44 -15.15 -7.98
CA VAL A 68 11.73 -14.19 -7.13
C VAL A 68 12.04 -12.77 -7.58
N PRO A 69 11.07 -12.01 -8.10
CA PRO A 69 11.28 -10.62 -8.46
C PRO A 69 11.52 -9.75 -7.22
N GLN A 70 12.47 -8.84 -7.31
CA GLN A 70 12.73 -7.87 -6.25
C GLN A 70 11.58 -6.86 -6.16
N VAL A 71 11.23 -6.46 -4.94
CA VAL A 71 10.17 -5.46 -4.70
C VAL A 71 10.73 -4.04 -4.84
N PHE A 72 11.93 -3.80 -4.34
CA PHE A 72 12.60 -2.51 -4.35
C PHE A 72 14.01 -2.61 -4.97
N PRO A 73 14.14 -2.84 -6.30
CA PRO A 73 15.42 -3.16 -6.92
C PRO A 73 16.48 -2.06 -6.84
N THR A 74 16.10 -0.82 -6.53
CA THR A 74 17.04 0.30 -6.40
C THR A 74 17.24 0.78 -4.97
N THR A 75 16.20 0.72 -4.13
CA THR A 75 16.27 1.21 -2.73
C THR A 75 16.64 0.13 -1.73
N ALA A 76 16.22 -1.12 -1.97
CA ALA A 76 16.54 -2.29 -1.16
C ALA A 76 16.76 -3.51 -2.07
N PRO A 77 17.88 -3.57 -2.82
CA PRO A 77 18.12 -4.62 -3.80
C PRO A 77 18.34 -5.99 -3.16
N GLY A 78 17.86 -7.03 -3.85
CA GLY A 78 17.89 -8.42 -3.39
C GLY A 78 16.66 -8.82 -2.57
N ASN A 79 16.55 -10.14 -2.34
CA ASN A 79 15.51 -10.72 -1.47
C ASN A 79 16.14 -11.36 -0.23
N PHE A 80 17.43 -11.20 -0.03
CA PHE A 80 18.18 -11.78 1.08
C PHE A 80 19.22 -10.83 1.63
N SER A 81 19.46 -10.90 2.93
CA SER A 81 20.44 -10.09 3.64
C SER A 81 21.38 -10.95 4.50
N TRP A 82 22.64 -10.55 4.59
CA TRP A 82 23.60 -11.18 5.48
C TRP A 82 23.39 -10.70 6.91
N CYS A 83 23.20 -11.62 7.85
CA CYS A 83 23.14 -11.32 9.27
C CYS A 83 24.50 -11.63 9.92
N GLU A 84 25.27 -10.59 10.23
CA GLU A 84 26.62 -10.72 10.78
C GLU A 84 26.62 -11.44 12.13
N ALA A 85 25.63 -11.16 12.99
CA ALA A 85 25.55 -11.76 14.32
C ALA A 85 25.42 -13.29 14.28
N MET A 86 24.79 -13.85 13.27
CA MET A 86 24.60 -15.30 13.12
C MET A 86 25.57 -15.94 12.13
N HIS A 87 26.30 -15.16 11.34
CA HIS A 87 27.02 -15.62 10.16
C HIS A 87 26.11 -16.44 9.21
N LYS A 88 24.91 -15.92 8.93
CA LYS A 88 23.87 -16.58 8.11
C LYS A 88 23.19 -15.59 7.19
N VAL A 89 22.53 -16.14 6.16
CA VAL A 89 21.72 -15.37 5.21
C VAL A 89 20.26 -15.48 5.61
N VAL A 90 19.54 -14.35 5.65
CA VAL A 90 18.11 -14.28 6.01
C VAL A 90 17.31 -13.76 4.82
N MET A 91 16.13 -14.32 4.57
CA MET A 91 15.21 -13.80 3.56
C MET A 91 14.59 -12.49 4.02
N THR A 92 14.66 -11.47 3.15
CA THR A 92 14.24 -10.09 3.41
C THR A 92 13.60 -9.51 2.14
N THR A 93 12.39 -9.95 1.82
CA THR A 93 11.69 -9.61 0.56
C THR A 93 11.54 -8.09 0.34
N PHE A 94 11.44 -7.29 1.41
CA PHE A 94 11.22 -5.84 1.35
C PHE A 94 12.49 -5.07 1.73
N TRP A 95 12.76 -4.93 3.04
CA TRP A 95 13.94 -4.22 3.53
C TRP A 95 14.86 -5.15 4.32
N PRO A 96 16.18 -4.89 4.35
CA PRO A 96 17.15 -5.75 5.02
C PRO A 96 16.87 -6.03 6.50
N TYR A 97 16.18 -5.12 7.19
CA TYR A 97 15.76 -5.25 8.58
C TYR A 97 14.38 -5.90 8.76
N GLN A 98 13.71 -6.31 7.68
CA GLN A 98 12.40 -6.96 7.68
C GLN A 98 12.57 -8.45 7.32
N TRP A 99 12.56 -9.31 8.33
CA TRP A 99 12.82 -10.73 8.18
C TRP A 99 11.55 -11.51 7.85
N ASP A 100 11.54 -12.22 6.75
CA ASP A 100 10.38 -12.94 6.23
C ASP A 100 10.02 -14.16 7.09
N LEU A 101 8.74 -14.23 7.47
CA LEU A 101 8.18 -15.31 8.28
C LEU A 101 7.93 -16.57 7.45
N ASN A 102 8.28 -17.73 8.02
CA ASN A 102 8.14 -19.04 7.41
C ASN A 102 6.80 -19.69 7.76
N TYR A 103 5.76 -19.42 7.01
CA TYR A 103 4.43 -20.03 7.19
C TYR A 103 4.36 -21.53 6.84
N ALA A 104 5.41 -22.14 6.30
CA ALA A 104 5.51 -23.61 6.24
C ALA A 104 5.70 -24.22 7.63
N ASN A 105 6.14 -23.43 8.62
CA ASN A 105 6.12 -23.78 10.03
C ASN A 105 4.74 -23.44 10.63
N PRO A 106 3.91 -24.44 11.03
CA PRO A 106 2.58 -24.19 11.58
C PRO A 106 2.57 -23.30 12.83
N MET A 107 3.67 -23.25 13.58
CA MET A 107 3.80 -22.39 14.76
C MET A 107 3.67 -20.91 14.36
N VAL A 108 4.26 -20.51 13.23
CA VAL A 108 4.15 -19.13 12.73
C VAL A 108 2.69 -18.76 12.45
N PHE A 109 1.95 -19.65 11.76
CA PHE A 109 0.53 -19.42 11.51
C PHE A 109 -0.28 -19.29 12.80
N ASN A 110 -0.04 -20.20 13.76
CA ASN A 110 -0.78 -20.19 15.03
C ASN A 110 -0.51 -18.90 15.81
N ASP A 111 0.76 -18.53 15.99
CA ASP A 111 1.13 -17.35 16.78
C ASP A 111 0.68 -16.05 16.08
N MET A 112 0.79 -15.96 14.76
CA MET A 112 0.29 -14.80 14.00
C MET A 112 -1.23 -14.70 14.06
N THR A 113 -1.95 -15.83 14.01
CA THR A 113 -3.40 -15.86 14.16
C THR A 113 -3.81 -15.42 15.56
N ASP A 114 -3.11 -15.92 16.62
CA ASP A 114 -3.35 -15.51 17.99
C ASP A 114 -3.12 -14.01 18.20
N ASN A 115 -2.03 -13.47 17.68
CA ASN A 115 -1.76 -12.03 17.69
C ASN A 115 -2.87 -11.22 17.00
N MET A 116 -3.37 -11.69 15.85
CA MET A 116 -4.49 -11.04 15.14
C MET A 116 -5.76 -11.04 16.00
N LEU A 117 -6.12 -12.19 16.59
CA LEU A 117 -7.29 -12.31 17.46
C LEU A 117 -7.14 -11.49 18.75
N PHE A 118 -5.90 -11.37 19.27
CA PHE A 118 -5.61 -10.48 20.39
C PHE A 118 -5.96 -9.01 20.05
N LEU A 119 -5.58 -8.53 18.88
CA LEU A 119 -5.94 -7.17 18.44
C LEU A 119 -7.46 -7.00 18.31
N CYS A 120 -8.15 -8.00 17.75
CA CYS A 120 -9.62 -7.98 17.71
C CYS A 120 -10.22 -7.86 19.12
N ASN A 121 -9.63 -8.55 20.11
CA ASN A 121 -10.08 -8.47 21.50
C ASN A 121 -9.80 -7.12 22.18
N GLN A 122 -8.90 -6.30 21.62
CA GLN A 122 -8.68 -4.92 22.05
C GLN A 122 -9.70 -3.93 21.46
N GLY A 123 -10.65 -4.40 20.63
CA GLY A 123 -11.68 -3.57 20.02
C GLY A 123 -11.37 -3.12 18.59
N VAL A 124 -10.42 -3.78 17.91
CA VAL A 124 -10.15 -3.50 16.49
C VAL A 124 -11.23 -4.14 15.63
N ASP A 125 -11.90 -3.35 14.80
CA ASP A 125 -13.03 -3.77 13.96
C ASP A 125 -12.58 -4.27 12.59
N ILE A 126 -11.50 -3.71 12.06
CA ILE A 126 -10.96 -4.06 10.75
C ILE A 126 -9.46 -4.34 10.89
N ILE A 127 -9.04 -5.53 10.47
CA ILE A 127 -7.62 -5.88 10.40
C ILE A 127 -7.15 -5.71 8.95
N ARG A 128 -6.24 -4.77 8.71
CA ARG A 128 -5.56 -4.63 7.41
C ARG A 128 -4.41 -5.63 7.33
N LEU A 129 -4.57 -6.62 6.50
CA LEU A 129 -3.54 -7.63 6.22
C LEU A 129 -2.54 -7.05 5.23
N ASP A 130 -1.36 -6.71 5.71
CA ASP A 130 -0.27 -6.15 4.90
C ASP A 130 0.43 -7.21 4.08
N ALA A 131 0.86 -6.85 2.86
CA ALA A 131 1.70 -7.66 1.98
C ALA A 131 1.20 -9.12 1.78
N VAL A 132 -0.11 -9.33 1.75
CA VAL A 132 -0.74 -10.66 1.70
C VAL A 132 -0.18 -11.57 0.60
N PRO A 133 0.06 -11.10 -0.64
CA PRO A 133 0.54 -11.96 -1.73
C PRO A 133 1.87 -12.66 -1.47
N TYR A 134 2.64 -12.18 -0.51
CA TYR A 134 4.03 -12.58 -0.29
C TYR A 134 4.23 -13.61 0.83
N ILE A 135 3.21 -13.91 1.63
CA ILE A 135 3.35 -14.68 2.89
C ILE A 135 3.79 -16.13 2.73
N TRP A 136 3.72 -16.72 1.52
CA TRP A 136 4.20 -18.08 1.26
C TRP A 136 5.38 -18.08 0.30
N LYS A 137 6.43 -18.82 0.67
CA LYS A 137 7.66 -18.97 -0.12
C LYS A 137 7.81 -20.40 -0.60
N SER A 138 8.17 -20.57 -1.88
CA SER A 138 8.48 -21.88 -2.45
C SER A 138 9.58 -21.73 -3.50
N LEU A 139 10.65 -22.47 -3.33
CA LEU A 139 11.79 -22.46 -4.27
C LEU A 139 11.32 -22.81 -5.69
N GLY A 140 11.87 -22.12 -6.68
CA GLY A 140 11.51 -22.29 -8.09
C GLY A 140 10.22 -21.59 -8.52
N THR A 141 9.59 -20.82 -7.62
CA THR A 141 8.43 -19.97 -7.92
C THR A 141 8.80 -18.49 -7.77
N ASN A 142 7.89 -17.60 -8.14
CA ASN A 142 8.03 -16.16 -7.89
C ASN A 142 7.69 -15.73 -6.45
N CYS A 143 7.32 -16.66 -5.58
CA CYS A 143 6.88 -16.42 -4.19
C CYS A 143 5.76 -15.38 -4.03
N ARG A 144 4.88 -15.25 -5.03
CA ARG A 144 3.74 -14.32 -5.02
C ARG A 144 2.46 -15.02 -5.47
N ASN A 145 1.35 -14.74 -4.81
CA ASN A 145 0.00 -15.27 -5.15
C ASN A 145 -0.06 -16.81 -5.21
N LEU A 146 0.74 -17.50 -4.42
CA LEU A 146 0.74 -18.96 -4.41
C LEU A 146 -0.55 -19.51 -3.79
N PRO A 147 -1.02 -20.72 -4.17
CA PRO A 147 -2.27 -21.30 -3.65
C PRO A 147 -2.32 -21.38 -2.12
N GLN A 148 -1.17 -21.53 -1.47
CA GLN A 148 -1.05 -21.59 -0.02
C GLN A 148 -1.40 -20.25 0.65
N VAL A 149 -1.08 -19.11 -0.01
CA VAL A 149 -1.48 -17.78 0.47
C VAL A 149 -2.99 -17.72 0.66
N HIS A 150 -3.75 -18.11 -0.36
CA HIS A 150 -5.20 -18.16 -0.31
C HIS A 150 -5.73 -19.09 0.78
N SER A 151 -5.04 -20.22 1.03
CA SER A 151 -5.42 -21.16 2.11
C SER A 151 -5.21 -20.55 3.48
N LEU A 152 -4.08 -19.85 3.71
CA LEU A 152 -3.78 -19.16 4.97
C LEU A 152 -4.79 -18.06 5.25
N VAL A 153 -5.09 -17.20 4.27
CA VAL A 153 -6.09 -16.12 4.41
C VAL A 153 -7.46 -16.68 4.74
N ARG A 154 -7.88 -17.76 4.08
CA ARG A 154 -9.15 -18.46 4.43
C ARG A 154 -9.17 -18.96 5.85
N MET A 155 -8.09 -19.59 6.32
CA MET A 155 -8.03 -20.08 7.70
C MET A 155 -8.09 -18.92 8.71
N MET A 156 -7.41 -17.79 8.46
CA MET A 156 -7.51 -16.59 9.30
C MET A 156 -8.93 -16.01 9.27
N ARG A 157 -9.56 -15.95 8.08
CA ARG A 157 -10.96 -15.54 7.94
C ARG A 157 -11.87 -16.42 8.79
N MET A 158 -11.73 -17.74 8.71
CA MET A 158 -12.54 -18.68 9.48
C MET A 158 -12.30 -18.52 10.98
N ALA A 159 -11.06 -18.29 11.43
CA ALA A 159 -10.75 -18.03 12.83
C ALA A 159 -11.48 -16.76 13.32
N CYS A 160 -11.44 -15.67 12.56
CA CYS A 160 -12.19 -14.44 12.89
C CYS A 160 -13.69 -14.70 12.94
N GLU A 161 -14.28 -15.40 11.97
CA GLU A 161 -15.73 -15.69 11.95
C GLU A 161 -16.20 -16.52 13.16
N ILE A 162 -15.33 -17.35 13.73
CA ILE A 162 -15.64 -18.18 14.90
C ILE A 162 -15.45 -17.39 16.20
N VAL A 163 -14.35 -16.63 16.31
CA VAL A 163 -13.90 -16.02 17.59
C VAL A 163 -14.36 -14.57 17.73
N CYS A 164 -14.31 -13.80 16.64
CA CYS A 164 -14.63 -12.36 16.58
C CYS A 164 -15.45 -12.02 15.32
N PRO A 165 -16.70 -12.52 15.20
CA PRO A 165 -17.47 -12.45 13.94
C PRO A 165 -17.82 -11.04 13.46
N GLY A 166 -17.61 -10.02 14.30
CA GLY A 166 -17.75 -8.60 13.92
C GLY A 166 -16.55 -8.01 13.21
N THR A 167 -15.39 -8.69 13.23
CA THR A 167 -14.16 -8.15 12.63
C THR A 167 -14.08 -8.44 11.13
N LEU A 168 -13.69 -7.43 10.35
CA LEU A 168 -13.47 -7.53 8.92
C LEU A 168 -11.97 -7.68 8.60
N LEU A 169 -11.65 -8.44 7.56
CA LEU A 169 -10.31 -8.52 7.00
C LEU A 169 -10.22 -7.68 5.72
N LEU A 170 -9.30 -6.72 5.71
CA LEU A 170 -8.94 -5.90 4.57
C LEU A 170 -7.59 -6.37 4.02
N GLY A 171 -7.57 -6.90 2.81
CA GLY A 171 -6.32 -7.37 2.19
C GLY A 171 -5.63 -6.29 1.37
N GLU A 172 -4.34 -6.12 1.60
CA GLU A 172 -3.50 -5.30 0.72
C GLU A 172 -2.90 -6.18 -0.38
N VAL A 173 -3.34 -5.93 -1.62
CA VAL A 173 -2.91 -6.64 -2.83
C VAL A 173 -2.67 -5.62 -3.94
N VAL A 174 -1.44 -5.13 -4.05
CA VAL A 174 -1.06 -4.11 -5.05
C VAL A 174 -0.56 -4.80 -6.31
N MET A 175 -1.49 -5.18 -7.18
CA MET A 175 -1.22 -5.97 -8.40
C MET A 175 -2.19 -5.62 -9.52
N ALA A 176 -2.01 -6.24 -10.69
CA ALA A 176 -2.95 -6.16 -11.81
C ALA A 176 -4.35 -6.72 -11.43
N PRO A 177 -5.43 -6.29 -12.08
CA PRO A 177 -6.81 -6.59 -11.67
C PRO A 177 -7.10 -8.07 -11.52
N ASP A 178 -6.60 -8.90 -12.43
CA ASP A 178 -6.77 -10.36 -12.44
C ASP A 178 -6.14 -11.06 -11.22
N LYS A 179 -5.19 -10.42 -10.55
CA LYS A 179 -4.51 -10.90 -9.35
C LYS A 179 -5.19 -10.43 -8.06
N VAL A 180 -5.89 -9.30 -8.07
CA VAL A 180 -6.54 -8.71 -6.90
C VAL A 180 -7.85 -9.46 -6.56
N VAL A 181 -8.74 -9.61 -7.53
CA VAL A 181 -10.09 -10.16 -7.33
C VAL A 181 -10.11 -11.54 -6.66
N PRO A 182 -9.18 -12.49 -6.95
CA PRO A 182 -9.14 -13.78 -6.27
C PRO A 182 -9.05 -13.72 -4.74
N TYR A 183 -8.55 -12.63 -4.16
CA TYR A 183 -8.45 -12.46 -2.70
C TYR A 183 -9.78 -12.16 -1.98
N PHE A 184 -10.86 -11.94 -2.72
CA PHE A 184 -12.20 -12.06 -2.14
C PHE A 184 -12.61 -13.50 -1.89
N GLY A 185 -11.95 -14.44 -2.58
CA GLY A 185 -12.33 -15.85 -2.59
C GLY A 185 -13.63 -16.10 -3.36
N SER A 186 -14.48 -16.95 -2.81
CA SER A 186 -15.80 -17.23 -3.33
C SER A 186 -16.81 -17.36 -2.19
N VAL A 187 -18.11 -17.45 -2.51
CA VAL A 187 -19.18 -17.66 -1.52
C VAL A 187 -18.91 -18.87 -0.61
N TYR A 188 -18.32 -19.93 -1.16
CA TYR A 188 -18.03 -21.17 -0.40
C TYR A 188 -16.63 -21.21 0.20
N LYS A 189 -15.76 -20.32 -0.22
CA LYS A 189 -14.36 -20.22 0.23
C LYS A 189 -13.99 -18.73 0.34
N PRO A 190 -14.61 -18.00 1.28
CA PRO A 190 -14.36 -16.58 1.44
C PRO A 190 -12.94 -16.32 1.96
N GLU A 191 -12.34 -15.22 1.50
CA GLU A 191 -11.03 -14.74 1.92
C GLU A 191 -11.17 -13.35 2.55
N CYS A 192 -10.61 -12.29 1.95
CA CYS A 192 -10.79 -10.94 2.50
C CYS A 192 -12.24 -10.45 2.34
N HIS A 193 -12.70 -9.64 3.29
CA HIS A 193 -13.97 -8.94 3.19
C HIS A 193 -13.86 -7.72 2.29
N LEU A 194 -12.72 -7.05 2.37
CA LEU A 194 -12.40 -5.79 1.71
C LEU A 194 -11.06 -5.91 0.99
N LEU A 195 -10.92 -5.26 -0.14
CA LEU A 195 -9.64 -5.11 -0.86
C LEU A 195 -9.46 -3.66 -1.32
N TYR A 196 -8.22 -3.22 -1.46
CA TYR A 196 -7.92 -1.93 -2.07
C TYR A 196 -8.21 -1.94 -3.57
N ASN A 197 -8.88 -0.90 -4.06
CA ASN A 197 -9.17 -0.71 -5.50
C ASN A 197 -7.98 -0.07 -6.22
N VAL A 198 -6.85 -0.76 -6.19
CA VAL A 198 -5.54 -0.27 -6.67
C VAL A 198 -5.61 0.10 -8.16
N THR A 199 -6.21 -0.77 -8.98
CA THR A 199 -6.25 -0.56 -10.43
C THR A 199 -7.13 0.63 -10.80
N THR A 200 -8.25 0.83 -10.10
CA THR A 200 -9.10 2.02 -10.32
C THR A 200 -8.35 3.28 -9.92
N MET A 201 -7.66 3.28 -8.79
CA MET A 201 -6.81 4.39 -8.34
C MET A 201 -5.75 4.73 -9.42
N ALA A 202 -4.99 3.75 -9.90
CA ALA A 202 -3.99 3.96 -10.95
C ALA A 202 -4.62 4.44 -12.27
N SER A 203 -5.82 3.94 -12.63
CA SER A 203 -6.56 4.35 -13.83
C SER A 203 -7.08 5.80 -13.73
N ILE A 204 -7.38 6.28 -12.54
CA ILE A 204 -7.73 7.69 -12.31
C ILE A 204 -6.52 8.58 -12.62
N TRP A 205 -5.35 8.28 -12.06
CA TRP A 205 -4.13 9.05 -12.32
C TRP A 205 -3.66 8.94 -13.78
N HIS A 206 -3.83 7.77 -14.39
CA HIS A 206 -3.67 7.62 -15.84
C HIS A 206 -4.56 8.59 -16.61
N THR A 207 -5.83 8.69 -16.25
CA THR A 207 -6.79 9.58 -16.90
C THR A 207 -6.39 11.05 -16.74
N VAL A 208 -5.90 11.45 -15.58
CA VAL A 208 -5.37 12.81 -15.33
C VAL A 208 -4.21 13.13 -16.28
N ALA A 209 -3.25 12.21 -16.40
CA ALA A 209 -2.07 12.44 -17.22
C ALA A 209 -2.35 12.40 -18.73
N THR A 210 -3.18 11.46 -19.19
CA THR A 210 -3.43 11.22 -20.61
C THR A 210 -4.63 11.96 -21.16
N ARG A 211 -5.54 12.42 -20.30
CA ARG A 211 -6.87 12.95 -20.66
C ARG A 211 -7.72 11.95 -21.46
N ASP A 212 -7.47 10.65 -21.22
CA ASP A 212 -8.16 9.54 -21.87
C ASP A 212 -8.86 8.66 -20.82
N VAL A 213 -10.18 8.64 -20.87
CA VAL A 213 -11.04 7.93 -19.90
C VAL A 213 -11.28 6.46 -20.27
N ARG A 214 -10.80 5.97 -21.41
CA ARG A 214 -11.12 4.62 -21.91
C ARG A 214 -10.66 3.53 -20.93
N LEU A 215 -9.46 3.64 -20.40
CA LEU A 215 -8.95 2.68 -19.40
C LEU A 215 -9.77 2.70 -18.13
N LEU A 216 -10.04 3.88 -17.58
CA LEU A 216 -10.85 4.03 -16.36
C LEU A 216 -12.25 3.46 -16.56
N ARG A 217 -12.87 3.76 -17.70
CA ARG A 217 -14.20 3.22 -18.04
C ARG A 217 -14.19 1.70 -18.12
N ASN A 218 -13.23 1.10 -18.80
CA ASN A 218 -13.07 -0.36 -18.88
C ASN A 218 -12.89 -0.99 -17.49
N GLN A 219 -12.06 -0.36 -16.65
CA GLN A 219 -11.85 -0.81 -15.27
C GLN A 219 -13.13 -0.74 -14.43
N LEU A 220 -13.88 0.35 -14.53
CA LEU A 220 -15.14 0.49 -13.80
C LEU A 220 -16.21 -0.52 -14.28
N GLU A 221 -16.30 -0.77 -15.58
CA GLU A 221 -17.19 -1.80 -16.13
C GLU A 221 -16.86 -3.19 -15.58
N GLN A 222 -15.57 -3.52 -15.44
CA GLN A 222 -15.12 -4.78 -14.83
C GLN A 222 -15.48 -4.85 -13.34
N VAL A 223 -15.23 -3.79 -12.58
CA VAL A 223 -15.53 -3.73 -11.13
C VAL A 223 -17.03 -3.84 -10.89
N PHE A 224 -17.87 -3.14 -11.67
CA PHE A 224 -19.32 -3.19 -11.52
C PHE A 224 -19.94 -4.52 -11.96
N ALA A 225 -19.24 -5.32 -12.75
CA ALA A 225 -19.67 -6.66 -13.11
C ALA A 225 -19.40 -7.72 -12.01
N LEU A 226 -18.62 -7.38 -10.98
CA LEU A 226 -18.31 -8.28 -9.86
C LEU A 226 -19.55 -8.49 -8.96
N PRO A 227 -19.60 -9.61 -8.22
CA PRO A 227 -20.65 -9.86 -7.24
C PRO A 227 -20.75 -8.74 -6.21
N GLY A 228 -21.98 -8.34 -5.84
CA GLY A 228 -22.24 -7.19 -4.97
C GLY A 228 -21.68 -7.30 -3.55
N GLN A 229 -21.30 -8.51 -3.11
CA GLN A 229 -20.59 -8.74 -1.84
C GLN A 229 -19.09 -8.41 -1.89
N TYR A 230 -18.51 -8.19 -3.06
CA TYR A 230 -17.10 -7.81 -3.21
C TYR A 230 -16.98 -6.30 -3.01
N THR A 231 -16.46 -5.91 -1.86
CA THR A 231 -16.39 -4.51 -1.44
C THR A 231 -14.97 -4.00 -1.52
N PHE A 232 -14.75 -2.96 -2.33
CA PHE A 232 -13.46 -2.29 -2.45
C PHE A 232 -13.36 -1.06 -1.54
N LEU A 233 -12.14 -0.79 -1.07
CA LEU A 233 -11.75 0.53 -0.61
C LEU A 233 -11.31 1.37 -1.82
N ASN A 234 -12.04 2.46 -2.07
CA ASN A 234 -11.73 3.40 -3.14
C ASN A 234 -10.89 4.55 -2.57
N TYR A 235 -9.78 4.87 -3.20
CA TYR A 235 -8.84 5.88 -2.73
C TYR A 235 -8.10 6.53 -3.90
N LEU A 236 -7.56 7.71 -3.70
CA LEU A 236 -6.70 8.40 -4.67
C LEU A 236 -5.23 8.20 -4.37
N ARG A 237 -4.88 8.12 -3.11
CA ARG A 237 -3.55 7.81 -2.56
C ARG A 237 -3.66 7.23 -1.16
N CYS A 238 -2.58 6.66 -0.67
CA CYS A 238 -2.43 6.23 0.73
C CYS A 238 -1.04 6.62 1.25
N HIS A 239 -0.59 6.01 2.34
CA HIS A 239 0.75 6.20 2.89
C HIS A 239 1.87 5.61 2.00
N ASP A 240 1.52 4.72 1.07
CA ASP A 240 2.45 4.13 0.12
C ASP A 240 2.46 4.86 -1.23
N ASP A 241 3.40 4.46 -2.06
CA ASP A 241 3.54 4.94 -3.42
C ASP A 241 2.39 4.50 -4.33
N ILE A 242 2.15 5.26 -5.38
CA ILE A 242 1.22 4.92 -6.45
C ILE A 242 1.93 4.02 -7.46
N GLY A 243 1.55 2.75 -7.48
CA GLY A 243 2.05 1.76 -8.44
C GLY A 243 1.20 1.69 -9.71
N TRP A 244 1.84 1.41 -10.86
CA TRP A 244 1.18 1.35 -12.16
C TRP A 244 0.69 -0.07 -12.50
N GLY A 245 -0.19 -0.63 -11.67
CA GLY A 245 -0.88 -1.89 -11.96
C GLY A 245 -2.01 -1.71 -12.98
N LEU A 246 -1.68 -1.30 -14.21
CA LEU A 246 -2.62 -1.03 -15.28
C LEU A 246 -2.86 -2.26 -16.17
N ASP A 247 -4.04 -2.31 -16.82
CA ASP A 247 -4.40 -3.33 -17.80
C ASP A 247 -3.71 -3.05 -19.15
N TYR A 248 -2.50 -3.59 -19.34
CA TYR A 248 -1.74 -3.42 -20.59
C TYR A 248 -2.25 -4.29 -21.72
N ASP A 249 -3.05 -5.33 -21.47
CA ASP A 249 -3.73 -6.07 -22.53
C ASP A 249 -4.80 -5.20 -23.19
N PHE A 250 -5.53 -4.42 -22.41
CA PHE A 250 -6.46 -3.44 -22.90
C PHE A 250 -5.76 -2.24 -23.59
N LEU A 251 -4.75 -1.67 -22.93
CA LEU A 251 -3.99 -0.52 -23.48
C LEU A 251 -3.27 -0.86 -24.77
N GLY A 252 -2.81 -2.09 -24.95
CA GLY A 252 -2.16 -2.59 -26.16
C GLY A 252 -3.06 -2.50 -27.39
N GLN A 253 -4.40 -2.57 -27.24
CA GLN A 253 -5.36 -2.37 -28.34
C GLN A 253 -5.30 -0.98 -28.93
N PHE A 254 -4.76 -0.02 -28.20
CA PHE A 254 -4.55 1.38 -28.62
C PHE A 254 -3.08 1.70 -28.93
N GLY A 255 -2.24 0.68 -29.06
CA GLY A 255 -0.83 0.82 -29.39
C GLY A 255 0.05 1.27 -28.22
N GLN A 256 -0.46 1.26 -26.99
CA GLN A 256 0.34 1.57 -25.79
C GLN A 256 1.19 0.36 -25.38
N THR A 257 2.47 0.61 -25.12
CA THR A 257 3.39 -0.40 -24.57
C THR A 257 3.83 0.01 -23.18
N GLU A 258 4.02 -0.96 -22.30
CA GLU A 258 4.15 -0.76 -20.85
C GLU A 258 5.24 0.24 -20.47
N ILE A 259 6.50 0.00 -20.85
CA ILE A 259 7.64 0.82 -20.41
C ILE A 259 7.55 2.28 -20.89
N PRO A 260 7.36 2.58 -22.19
CA PRO A 260 7.23 3.96 -22.64
C PRO A 260 6.02 4.70 -22.06
N HIS A 261 4.93 3.96 -21.84
CA HIS A 261 3.71 4.54 -21.29
C HIS A 261 3.88 4.88 -19.79
N LYS A 262 4.41 3.97 -18.98
CA LYS A 262 4.73 4.24 -17.57
C LYS A 262 5.69 5.42 -17.45
N LYS A 263 6.72 5.49 -18.33
CA LYS A 263 7.63 6.62 -18.35
C LYS A 263 6.91 7.94 -18.62
N TYR A 264 5.97 7.98 -19.57
CA TYR A 264 5.16 9.16 -19.82
C TYR A 264 4.36 9.58 -18.59
N LEU A 265 3.68 8.63 -17.91
CA LEU A 265 2.91 8.90 -16.70
C LEU A 265 3.79 9.49 -15.58
N ASN A 266 4.95 8.90 -15.39
CA ASN A 266 5.94 9.36 -14.42
C ASN A 266 6.46 10.77 -14.76
N ASP A 267 6.84 11.01 -16.00
CA ASP A 267 7.31 12.33 -16.44
C ASP A 267 6.21 13.39 -16.29
N TYR A 268 4.94 13.05 -16.59
CA TYR A 268 3.82 13.96 -16.42
C TYR A 268 3.59 14.28 -14.93
N LEU A 269 3.44 13.28 -14.09
CA LEU A 269 3.06 13.46 -12.69
C LEU A 269 4.21 13.97 -11.79
N THR A 270 5.44 13.96 -12.30
CA THR A 270 6.58 14.64 -11.64
C THR A 270 6.87 16.05 -12.19
N GLY A 271 6.03 16.55 -13.11
CA GLY A 271 6.22 17.87 -13.72
C GLY A 271 7.36 17.93 -14.75
N LYS A 272 7.98 16.82 -15.10
CA LYS A 272 9.04 16.75 -16.14
C LYS A 272 8.48 16.86 -17.55
N TRP A 273 7.21 16.48 -17.75
CA TRP A 273 6.55 16.61 -19.05
C TRP A 273 6.17 18.08 -19.31
N PRO A 274 6.48 18.64 -20.50
CA PRO A 274 6.18 20.03 -20.78
C PRO A 274 4.68 20.38 -20.62
N GLY A 275 4.42 21.39 -19.79
CA GLY A 275 3.06 21.86 -19.49
C GLY A 275 2.32 21.09 -18.41
N SER A 276 2.95 20.10 -17.77
CA SER A 276 2.37 19.46 -16.59
C SER A 276 2.49 20.37 -15.35
N PRO A 277 1.41 20.57 -14.58
CA PRO A 277 1.44 21.32 -13.34
C PRO A 277 1.79 20.45 -12.13
N ALA A 278 1.92 19.13 -12.29
CA ALA A 278 2.09 18.19 -11.20
C ALA A 278 3.47 18.32 -10.54
N ARG A 279 3.53 17.97 -9.23
CA ARG A 279 4.74 18.00 -8.40
C ARG A 279 4.86 16.70 -7.61
N GLY A 280 5.05 15.58 -8.29
CA GLY A 280 5.37 14.31 -7.64
C GLY A 280 6.86 14.00 -7.66
N GLU A 281 7.26 12.96 -6.94
CA GLU A 281 8.59 12.37 -6.99
C GLU A 281 8.52 10.87 -7.31
N LEU A 282 9.59 10.33 -7.88
CA LEU A 282 9.68 8.91 -8.16
C LEU A 282 10.29 8.17 -6.97
N TYR A 283 9.72 7.03 -6.65
CA TYR A 283 10.23 6.08 -5.70
C TYR A 283 10.63 4.80 -6.43
N ASN A 284 11.77 4.22 -6.03
CA ASN A 284 12.29 2.99 -6.60
C ASN A 284 12.42 3.06 -8.15
N ASP A 285 12.98 4.16 -8.65
CA ASP A 285 13.16 4.39 -10.09
C ASP A 285 14.25 3.45 -10.66
N ASP A 286 13.82 2.43 -11.42
CA ASP A 286 14.70 1.63 -12.26
C ASP A 286 14.48 1.99 -13.73
N PRO A 287 15.36 2.83 -14.32
CA PRO A 287 15.21 3.27 -15.70
C PRO A 287 15.21 2.14 -16.73
N ARG A 288 15.76 0.96 -16.39
CA ARG A 288 15.81 -0.21 -17.27
C ARG A 288 14.45 -0.87 -17.40
N LEU A 289 13.65 -0.84 -16.35
CA LEU A 289 12.34 -1.48 -16.29
C LEU A 289 11.20 -0.48 -16.48
N GLY A 290 11.45 0.83 -16.33
CA GLY A 290 10.43 1.87 -16.33
C GLY A 290 9.40 1.67 -15.21
N ASP A 291 9.77 0.98 -14.12
CA ASP A 291 8.88 0.55 -13.04
C ASP A 291 8.97 1.48 -11.82
N ALA A 292 9.29 2.73 -12.05
CA ALA A 292 9.23 3.74 -11.00
C ALA A 292 7.81 3.94 -10.52
N ARG A 293 7.67 4.13 -9.21
CA ARG A 293 6.40 4.42 -8.55
C ARG A 293 6.34 5.89 -8.19
N LEU A 294 5.13 6.42 -8.05
CA LEU A 294 4.90 7.84 -7.86
C LEU A 294 4.56 8.15 -6.40
N CYS A 295 5.16 9.20 -5.86
CA CYS A 295 4.82 9.80 -4.56
C CYS A 295 4.34 11.24 -4.75
N GLY A 296 3.38 11.66 -3.93
CA GLY A 296 2.87 13.02 -3.91
C GLY A 296 1.49 13.11 -3.26
N THR A 297 1.15 14.29 -2.73
CA THR A 297 -0.21 14.57 -2.26
C THR A 297 -1.15 14.81 -3.44
N THR A 298 -2.46 14.56 -3.29
CA THR A 298 -3.43 14.81 -4.36
C THR A 298 -3.38 16.25 -4.83
N ALA A 299 -3.34 17.21 -3.93
CA ALA A 299 -3.25 18.63 -4.24
C ALA A 299 -2.01 18.97 -5.09
N SER A 300 -0.84 18.42 -4.73
CA SER A 300 0.41 18.66 -5.48
C SER A 300 0.41 17.97 -6.85
N LEU A 301 -0.16 16.78 -6.95
CA LEU A 301 -0.32 16.07 -8.23
C LEU A 301 -1.35 16.72 -9.14
N CYS A 302 -2.40 17.36 -8.59
CA CYS A 302 -3.37 18.14 -9.33
C CYS A 302 -2.86 19.53 -9.77
N GLY A 303 -1.72 19.98 -9.22
CA GLY A 303 -1.08 21.24 -9.59
C GLY A 303 -1.31 22.42 -8.64
N VAL A 304 -1.93 22.19 -7.46
CA VAL A 304 -2.16 23.26 -6.47
C VAL A 304 -0.83 23.87 -6.02
N GLN A 305 0.18 23.03 -5.74
CA GLN A 305 1.51 23.50 -5.32
C GLN A 305 2.17 24.40 -6.38
N THR A 306 2.10 24.01 -7.65
CA THR A 306 2.65 24.79 -8.76
C THR A 306 1.92 26.13 -8.90
N ALA A 307 0.58 26.10 -8.88
CA ALA A 307 -0.22 27.30 -9.06
C ALA A 307 0.00 28.32 -7.94
N LEU A 308 0.22 27.87 -6.70
CA LEU A 308 0.57 28.73 -5.57
C LEU A 308 1.99 29.31 -5.70
N ALA A 309 2.96 28.49 -6.14
CA ALA A 309 4.33 28.95 -6.35
C ALA A 309 4.44 30.00 -7.50
N ASP A 310 3.62 29.82 -8.54
CA ASP A 310 3.58 30.72 -9.70
C ASP A 310 2.67 31.96 -9.46
N GLU A 311 2.05 32.06 -8.28
CA GLU A 311 1.06 33.11 -7.96
C GLU A 311 -0.03 33.25 -9.03
N ASN A 312 -0.51 32.11 -9.55
CA ASN A 312 -1.48 32.05 -10.66
C ASN A 312 -2.89 31.63 -10.17
N PRO A 313 -3.79 32.60 -9.90
CA PRO A 313 -5.13 32.29 -9.38
C PRO A 313 -5.98 31.43 -10.34
N ALA A 314 -5.82 31.60 -11.64
CA ALA A 314 -6.60 30.82 -12.63
C ALA A 314 -6.16 29.36 -12.67
N ALA A 315 -4.85 29.11 -12.57
CA ALA A 315 -4.30 27.76 -12.45
C ALA A 315 -4.69 27.12 -11.11
N LEU A 316 -4.70 27.90 -10.02
CA LEU A 316 -5.13 27.43 -8.70
C LEU A 316 -6.60 26.99 -8.71
N GLU A 317 -7.46 27.77 -9.34
CA GLU A 317 -8.88 27.42 -9.51
C GLU A 317 -9.05 26.10 -10.26
N GLN A 318 -8.32 25.90 -11.34
CA GLN A 318 -8.37 24.66 -12.14
C GLN A 318 -7.83 23.46 -11.33
N ALA A 319 -6.74 23.63 -10.60
CA ALA A 319 -6.12 22.57 -9.81
C ALA A 319 -7.03 22.11 -8.67
N LEU A 320 -7.62 23.04 -7.92
CA LEU A 320 -8.58 22.72 -6.86
C LEU A 320 -9.85 22.08 -7.43
N THR A 321 -10.36 22.59 -8.55
CA THR A 321 -11.53 21.98 -9.21
C THR A 321 -11.24 20.54 -9.63
N LEU A 322 -10.05 20.26 -10.15
CA LEU A 322 -9.63 18.89 -10.49
C LEU A 322 -9.56 18.01 -9.24
N ASP A 323 -8.92 18.47 -8.19
CA ASP A 323 -8.76 17.73 -6.93
C ASP A 323 -10.14 17.38 -6.32
N ILE A 324 -11.03 18.36 -6.21
CA ILE A 324 -12.42 18.14 -5.77
C ILE A 324 -13.16 17.15 -6.69
N ALA A 325 -12.99 17.25 -8.02
CA ALA A 325 -13.65 16.36 -8.96
C ALA A 325 -13.15 14.89 -8.81
N LEU A 326 -11.86 14.69 -8.56
CA LEU A 326 -11.30 13.35 -8.30
C LEU A 326 -11.84 12.76 -7.00
N HIS A 327 -11.92 13.53 -5.94
CA HIS A 327 -12.53 13.12 -4.67
C HIS A 327 -14.03 12.84 -4.85
N ALA A 328 -14.77 13.69 -5.56
CA ALA A 328 -16.18 13.47 -5.86
C ALA A 328 -16.39 12.15 -6.63
N LEU A 329 -15.55 11.88 -7.64
CA LEU A 329 -15.56 10.60 -8.34
C LEU A 329 -15.34 9.44 -7.35
N MET A 330 -14.29 9.48 -6.53
CA MET A 330 -13.97 8.45 -5.56
C MET A 330 -15.13 8.20 -4.58
N PHE A 331 -15.76 9.24 -4.06
CA PHE A 331 -16.90 9.14 -3.14
C PHE A 331 -18.17 8.55 -3.79
N THR A 332 -18.28 8.59 -5.11
CA THR A 332 -19.44 8.04 -5.84
C THR A 332 -19.26 6.61 -6.31
N LEU A 333 -18.06 6.04 -6.18
CA LEU A 333 -17.81 4.64 -6.54
C LEU A 333 -18.46 3.68 -5.53
N SER A 334 -18.86 2.51 -6.01
CA SER A 334 -19.33 1.43 -5.14
C SER A 334 -18.20 0.94 -4.22
N GLY A 335 -18.47 0.85 -2.92
CA GLY A 335 -17.49 0.44 -1.91
C GLY A 335 -17.34 1.48 -0.80
N VAL A 336 -16.19 1.43 -0.12
CA VAL A 336 -15.85 2.32 0.99
C VAL A 336 -14.86 3.37 0.50
N PRO A 337 -15.21 4.67 0.50
CA PRO A 337 -14.26 5.72 0.15
C PRO A 337 -13.26 5.94 1.28
N VAL A 338 -11.99 6.16 0.92
CA VAL A 338 -10.89 6.44 1.85
C VAL A 338 -10.27 7.79 1.50
N LEU A 339 -10.37 8.73 2.42
CA LEU A 339 -9.70 10.01 2.35
C LEU A 339 -8.40 9.93 3.15
N TYR A 340 -7.28 10.20 2.52
CA TYR A 340 -6.01 10.22 3.24
C TYR A 340 -5.86 11.53 4.01
N SER A 341 -5.38 11.43 5.26
CA SER A 341 -5.20 12.59 6.14
C SER A 341 -4.42 13.72 5.47
N GLY A 342 -4.98 14.91 5.46
CA GLY A 342 -4.44 16.11 4.80
C GLY A 342 -5.07 16.43 3.45
N ASP A 343 -5.65 15.45 2.74
CA ASP A 343 -6.31 15.72 1.44
C ASP A 343 -7.53 16.64 1.61
N GLU A 344 -8.24 16.53 2.76
CA GLU A 344 -9.38 17.37 3.12
C GLU A 344 -9.06 18.86 3.26
N ILE A 345 -7.79 19.21 3.34
CA ILE A 345 -7.32 20.61 3.44
C ILE A 345 -6.36 20.98 2.31
N ALA A 346 -6.33 20.23 1.22
CA ALA A 346 -5.36 20.41 0.13
C ALA A 346 -3.91 20.47 0.61
N GLN A 347 -3.51 19.60 1.55
CA GLN A 347 -2.14 19.55 2.06
C GLN A 347 -1.15 19.31 0.93
N LEU A 348 -0.09 20.11 0.88
CA LEU A 348 0.96 20.02 -0.14
C LEU A 348 2.03 18.99 0.26
N ASN A 349 2.90 18.68 -0.69
CA ASN A 349 4.09 17.87 -0.44
C ASN A 349 4.97 18.48 0.67
N ASP A 350 5.60 17.61 1.43
CA ASP A 350 6.61 17.97 2.43
C ASP A 350 8.02 17.72 1.88
N ASP A 351 8.60 18.73 1.23
CA ASP A 351 9.95 18.64 0.69
C ASP A 351 11.03 18.64 1.80
N THR A 352 10.67 18.90 3.06
CA THR A 352 11.63 19.00 4.18
C THR A 352 12.21 17.64 4.56
N TYR A 353 11.57 16.53 4.18
CA TYR A 353 12.05 15.17 4.45
C TYR A 353 13.45 14.93 3.86
N HIS A 354 13.84 15.62 2.79
CA HIS A 354 15.18 15.52 2.19
C HIS A 354 16.30 15.99 3.16
N ASN A 355 15.95 16.78 4.17
CA ASN A 355 16.90 17.26 5.17
C ASN A 355 17.09 16.28 6.34
N ASP A 356 16.26 15.24 6.44
CA ASP A 356 16.36 14.21 7.46
C ASP A 356 17.09 12.97 6.88
N PRO A 357 18.31 12.66 7.36
CA PRO A 357 19.08 11.52 6.85
C PRO A 357 18.38 10.16 6.97
N LEU A 358 17.41 10.03 7.88
CA LEU A 358 16.64 8.80 8.07
C LEU A 358 15.49 8.68 7.07
N LYS A 359 15.06 9.77 6.45
CA LYS A 359 13.91 9.83 5.55
C LYS A 359 14.32 10.10 4.10
N ALA A 360 15.43 10.81 3.86
CA ALA A 360 15.85 11.30 2.55
C ALA A 360 15.97 10.20 1.45
N GLY A 361 16.14 8.94 1.85
CA GLY A 361 16.22 7.81 0.92
C GLY A 361 14.86 7.20 0.51
N ASP A 362 13.75 7.71 1.05
CA ASP A 362 12.40 7.17 0.82
C ASP A 362 11.44 8.30 0.43
N SER A 363 11.20 8.45 -0.87
CA SER A 363 10.33 9.51 -1.42
C SER A 363 8.87 9.44 -0.95
N ARG A 364 8.45 8.39 -0.27
CA ARG A 364 7.11 8.30 0.34
C ARG A 364 6.93 9.34 1.46
N TYR A 365 8.03 9.77 2.08
CA TYR A 365 7.96 10.86 3.06
C TYR A 365 7.53 12.20 2.48
N LEU A 366 7.62 12.40 1.16
CA LEU A 366 7.06 13.56 0.46
C LEU A 366 5.57 13.80 0.81
N HIS A 367 4.81 12.72 0.98
CA HIS A 367 3.36 12.78 1.24
C HIS A 367 2.95 12.19 2.60
N ARG A 368 3.91 11.89 3.46
CA ARG A 368 3.70 11.40 4.83
C ARG A 368 3.97 12.49 5.89
N GLY A 369 4.02 13.75 5.48
CA GLY A 369 4.20 14.88 6.39
C GLY A 369 3.10 14.95 7.44
N ASP A 370 3.43 15.50 8.61
CA ASP A 370 2.46 15.72 9.69
C ASP A 370 1.30 16.60 9.21
N MET A 371 0.13 16.40 9.82
CA MET A 371 -1.05 17.23 9.53
C MET A 371 -0.76 18.70 9.84
N ASP A 372 -0.92 19.58 8.86
CA ASP A 372 -0.81 21.03 9.07
C ASP A 372 -2.07 21.58 9.74
N TRP A 373 -2.07 21.52 11.08
CA TRP A 373 -3.19 22.01 11.88
C TRP A 373 -3.42 23.51 11.71
N SER A 374 -2.39 24.30 11.40
CA SER A 374 -2.53 25.75 11.16
C SER A 374 -3.23 26.03 9.83
N ALA A 375 -2.97 25.20 8.81
CA ALA A 375 -3.73 25.24 7.57
C ALA A 375 -5.17 24.76 7.78
N ALA A 376 -5.38 23.72 8.59
CA ALA A 376 -6.71 23.17 8.91
C ALA A 376 -7.63 24.20 9.59
N GLU A 377 -7.10 25.17 10.35
CA GLU A 377 -7.88 26.27 10.94
C GLU A 377 -8.56 27.15 9.86
N LYS A 378 -8.01 27.18 8.63
CA LYS A 378 -8.55 27.96 7.52
C LYS A 378 -9.70 27.28 6.78
N ARG A 379 -10.11 26.06 7.19
CA ARG A 379 -11.18 25.25 6.55
C ARG A 379 -12.53 25.97 6.39
N SER A 380 -12.77 27.02 7.15
CA SER A 380 -14.02 27.82 7.06
C SER A 380 -13.86 29.07 6.17
N ASP A 381 -12.67 29.34 5.63
CA ASP A 381 -12.41 30.49 4.77
C ASP A 381 -12.39 30.07 3.29
N GLY A 382 -13.51 30.20 2.61
CA GLY A 382 -13.65 29.85 1.19
C GLY A 382 -12.77 30.66 0.22
N ALA A 383 -11.98 31.62 0.71
CA ALA A 383 -10.96 32.33 -0.09
C ALA A 383 -9.62 31.53 -0.12
N THR A 384 -9.45 30.56 0.75
CA THR A 384 -8.24 29.73 0.83
C THR A 384 -8.43 28.36 0.16
N PRO A 385 -7.36 27.70 -0.30
CA PRO A 385 -7.42 26.33 -0.77
C PRO A 385 -8.07 25.37 0.26
N GLN A 386 -7.70 25.50 1.52
CA GLN A 386 -8.17 24.69 2.64
C GLN A 386 -9.69 24.79 2.88
N GLY A 387 -10.23 26.00 2.73
CA GLY A 387 -11.68 26.23 2.91
C GLY A 387 -12.52 25.92 1.66
N ARG A 388 -11.86 25.59 0.54
CA ARG A 388 -12.51 25.24 -0.73
C ARG A 388 -12.58 23.72 -0.94
N MET A 389 -11.66 22.94 -0.33
CA MET A 389 -11.73 21.49 -0.28
C MET A 389 -12.84 21.03 0.67
#